data_fbd2f10094e907f21496a2b2d6a5692d
#
_entry.id   fbd2f10094e907f21496a2b2d6a5692d
#
_cell.length_a   1.000
_cell.length_b   1.000
_cell.length_c   1.000
_cell.angle_alpha   90.00
_cell.angle_beta   90.00
_cell.angle_gamma   90.00
#
_symmetry.space_group_name_H-M   'P 1'
#
loop_
_entity.id
_entity.type
_entity.pdbx_description
1 polymer ?
#
loop_
_entity_poly.entity_id
_entity_poly.type
_entity_poly.pdbx_seq_one_letter_code
_entity_poly.pdbx_strand_id
1 'polypeptide(L)'
;MNGPPKPHTVASELLDALSRAGAREVFGIPGDFALPFFDAIEASGKLPLYTLSHEPSVGFAADAAARMRCAPAVAAVTYGAGAFSVLNAVASAFAERSPVVVVSGAPGANERRSGLLLHHQAKTLDSQFEMFRHVTCDQARLDDPATAGALVARVLASAQRYSRPVYVELPRDVVTAACAPASAAAAPPVDREALAACADEILARLSAARSPVLMVDVEVRRFALEPQVAALARKLGIPVVTSLMGRGLLENSEAPLVGTYLGLAGMPEVSALVEESDGLLLLGVIISDTNFGVSAHRVDLRRAIQALDGRVTLGFHTYPDFPLGALVEALLERATPLAAARAMALVEAPRGLVRDASPVTPLDIARAVNDLMDVHGLMPVATDVGDCLFTAMDLVQTDHVAPGYYASMGFGVPAGLGVQAASGRRPIVLVGDGAFQMTGLELGHCARHGWDPIVVVLNNGGWGMLSAFRPDAKYNALGTWDLAGLAAPLGGVGHLVRTRAELAQALQDAASHPGRFHLLDVRIAPGVLSPTLRRFADALSRLQ
;
A
#
# COMPACT_ATOMS: atom_id res chain seq x y z
N MET A 1 33.91 27.22 -16.23
CA MET A 1 33.51 27.14 -17.67
C MET A 1 32.36 26.15 -17.71
N ASN A 2 31.13 26.64 -17.90
CA ASN A 2 29.98 25.76 -18.09
C ASN A 2 30.12 25.08 -19.45
N GLY A 3 30.29 23.76 -19.46
CA GLY A 3 30.25 22.99 -20.70
C GLY A 3 28.93 23.22 -21.47
N PRO A 4 28.86 22.82 -22.76
CA PRO A 4 27.63 22.93 -23.52
C PRO A 4 26.47 22.24 -22.73
N PRO A 5 25.26 22.78 -22.78
CA PRO A 5 24.11 22.18 -22.10
C PRO A 5 23.98 20.72 -22.56
N LYS A 6 23.86 19.80 -21.59
CA LYS A 6 23.66 18.37 -21.90
C LYS A 6 22.40 18.25 -22.78
N PRO A 7 22.45 17.47 -23.86
CA PRO A 7 21.29 17.29 -24.73
C PRO A 7 20.13 16.71 -23.92
N HIS A 8 18.92 17.23 -24.16
CA HIS A 8 17.69 16.69 -23.56
C HIS A 8 17.35 15.37 -24.27
N THR A 9 17.34 14.28 -23.51
CA THR A 9 17.20 12.91 -24.02
C THR A 9 15.90 12.26 -23.53
N VAL A 10 15.51 11.14 -24.15
CA VAL A 10 14.34 10.36 -23.72
C VAL A 10 14.44 9.99 -22.23
N ALA A 11 15.62 9.53 -21.79
CA ALA A 11 15.81 9.22 -20.36
C ALA A 11 15.72 10.46 -19.48
N SER A 12 16.32 11.59 -19.88
CA SER A 12 16.26 12.82 -19.09
C SER A 12 14.83 13.35 -18.99
N GLU A 13 14.03 13.28 -20.08
CA GLU A 13 12.63 13.65 -20.06
C GLU A 13 11.79 12.74 -19.15
N LEU A 14 12.01 11.41 -19.23
CA LEU A 14 11.32 10.48 -18.35
C LEU A 14 11.62 10.79 -16.88
N LEU A 15 12.88 10.99 -16.49
CA LEU A 15 13.29 11.31 -15.13
C LEU A 15 12.72 12.67 -14.67
N ASP A 16 12.71 13.67 -15.57
CA ASP A 16 12.12 14.97 -15.27
C ASP A 16 10.61 14.90 -15.08
N ALA A 17 9.92 14.16 -15.93
CA ALA A 17 8.49 13.95 -15.83
C ALA A 17 8.11 13.17 -14.56
N LEU A 18 8.87 12.12 -14.21
CA LEU A 18 8.70 11.37 -12.96
C LEU A 18 8.86 12.29 -11.74
N SER A 19 9.92 13.10 -11.72
CA SER A 19 10.15 14.05 -10.63
C SER A 19 9.04 15.11 -10.53
N ARG A 20 8.57 15.65 -11.66
CA ARG A 20 7.41 16.58 -11.72
C ARG A 20 6.11 15.92 -11.23
N ALA A 21 5.91 14.63 -11.53
CA ALA A 21 4.76 13.84 -11.07
C ALA A 21 4.80 13.52 -9.56
N GLY A 22 5.91 13.80 -8.89
CA GLY A 22 6.06 13.61 -7.44
C GLY A 22 6.93 12.42 -7.03
N ALA A 23 7.50 11.66 -7.96
CA ALA A 23 8.48 10.64 -7.63
C ALA A 23 9.71 11.27 -6.94
N ARG A 24 10.28 10.57 -5.97
CA ARG A 24 11.45 11.05 -5.21
C ARG A 24 12.59 10.03 -5.18
N GLU A 25 12.35 8.80 -5.58
CA GLU A 25 13.33 7.72 -5.66
C GLU A 25 12.98 6.73 -6.78
N VAL A 26 13.94 5.90 -7.09
CA VAL A 26 13.80 4.71 -7.95
C VAL A 26 14.21 3.49 -7.14
N PHE A 27 13.35 2.50 -7.03
CA PHE A 27 13.74 1.15 -6.61
C PHE A 27 14.04 0.34 -7.86
N GLY A 28 15.11 -0.46 -7.86
CA GLY A 28 15.43 -1.19 -9.09
C GLY A 28 16.44 -2.30 -8.95
N ILE A 29 16.52 -3.12 -9.99
CA ILE A 29 17.57 -4.12 -10.20
C ILE A 29 18.11 -3.91 -11.62
N PRO A 30 19.39 -3.56 -11.76
CA PRO A 30 19.99 -3.37 -13.06
C PRO A 30 20.09 -4.70 -13.82
N GLY A 31 20.02 -4.63 -15.13
CA GLY A 31 20.27 -5.72 -16.05
C GLY A 31 20.58 -5.14 -17.42
N ASP A 32 21.16 -5.93 -18.31
CA ASP A 32 21.81 -5.48 -19.54
C ASP A 32 20.92 -4.64 -20.47
N PHE A 33 19.63 -4.98 -20.63
CA PHE A 33 18.69 -4.16 -21.42
C PHE A 33 18.31 -2.84 -20.74
N ALA A 34 18.53 -2.70 -19.44
CA ALA A 34 18.20 -1.51 -18.69
C ALA A 34 19.42 -0.65 -18.32
N LEU A 35 20.68 -1.13 -18.53
CA LEU A 35 21.90 -0.42 -18.14
C LEU A 35 21.92 1.04 -18.60
N PRO A 36 21.60 1.42 -19.87
CA PRO A 36 21.65 2.82 -20.28
C PRO A 36 20.67 3.71 -19.47
N PHE A 37 19.56 3.17 -18.99
CA PHE A 37 18.62 3.90 -18.14
C PHE A 37 19.16 4.04 -16.70
N PHE A 38 19.77 2.99 -16.15
CA PHE A 38 20.42 3.07 -14.83
C PHE A 38 21.59 4.06 -14.84
N ASP A 39 22.40 4.08 -15.90
CA ASP A 39 23.42 5.11 -16.10
C ASP A 39 22.83 6.53 -16.12
N ALA A 40 21.68 6.70 -16.77
CA ALA A 40 21.00 8.00 -16.81
C ALA A 40 20.45 8.41 -15.43
N ILE A 41 19.93 7.47 -14.61
CA ILE A 41 19.49 7.74 -13.23
C ILE A 41 20.69 8.26 -12.42
N GLU A 42 21.80 7.55 -12.41
CA GLU A 42 23.00 7.93 -11.66
C GLU A 42 23.57 9.27 -12.14
N ALA A 43 23.72 9.44 -13.46
CA ALA A 43 24.26 10.66 -14.05
C ALA A 43 23.38 11.90 -13.83
N SER A 44 22.06 11.70 -13.64
CA SER A 44 21.12 12.81 -13.39
C SER A 44 21.20 13.34 -11.97
N GLY A 45 21.44 12.45 -10.99
CA GLY A 45 21.38 12.74 -9.56
C GLY A 45 20.02 13.24 -9.05
N LYS A 46 18.94 13.17 -9.87
CA LYS A 46 17.62 13.71 -9.55
C LYS A 46 16.82 12.84 -8.61
N LEU A 47 16.90 11.54 -8.82
CA LEU A 47 16.18 10.53 -8.05
C LEU A 47 17.21 9.54 -7.49
N PRO A 48 17.35 9.39 -6.17
CA PRO A 48 18.21 8.36 -5.60
C PRO A 48 17.76 6.97 -6.06
N LEU A 49 18.74 6.11 -6.34
CA LEU A 49 18.51 4.72 -6.74
C LEU A 49 18.73 3.80 -5.54
N TYR A 50 17.70 3.06 -5.18
CA TYR A 50 17.73 2.02 -4.16
C TYR A 50 17.67 0.64 -4.82
N THR A 51 18.80 -0.08 -4.83
CA THR A 51 18.83 -1.44 -5.39
C THR A 51 18.49 -2.47 -4.31
N LEU A 52 17.65 -3.43 -4.68
CA LEU A 52 17.23 -4.58 -3.88
C LEU A 52 17.71 -5.88 -4.54
N SER A 53 17.39 -7.05 -3.95
CA SER A 53 17.87 -8.35 -4.43
C SER A 53 16.87 -9.10 -5.31
N HIS A 54 15.58 -8.76 -5.23
CA HIS A 54 14.51 -9.50 -5.89
C HIS A 54 13.44 -8.53 -6.43
N GLU A 55 13.03 -8.67 -7.68
CA GLU A 55 12.15 -7.72 -8.35
C GLU A 55 10.76 -7.59 -7.71
N PRO A 56 10.10 -8.63 -7.21
CA PRO A 56 8.90 -8.46 -6.39
C PRO A 56 9.10 -7.49 -5.23
N SER A 57 10.27 -7.55 -4.56
CA SER A 57 10.61 -6.63 -3.47
C SER A 57 10.76 -5.19 -3.97
N VAL A 58 11.33 -5.00 -5.16
CA VAL A 58 11.38 -3.67 -5.84
C VAL A 58 9.98 -3.11 -6.02
N GLY A 59 9.05 -3.93 -6.54
CA GLY A 59 7.66 -3.55 -6.74
C GLY A 59 6.93 -3.25 -5.44
N PHE A 60 7.10 -4.05 -4.39
CA PHE A 60 6.49 -3.84 -3.09
C PHE A 60 7.04 -2.60 -2.36
N ALA A 61 8.35 -2.33 -2.46
CA ALA A 61 8.94 -1.11 -1.91
C ALA A 61 8.42 0.15 -2.62
N ALA A 62 8.36 0.11 -3.95
CA ALA A 62 7.77 1.20 -4.74
C ALA A 62 6.28 1.41 -4.42
N ASP A 63 5.50 0.33 -4.29
CA ASP A 63 4.10 0.39 -3.90
C ASP A 63 3.92 1.08 -2.53
N ALA A 64 4.68 0.64 -1.52
CA ALA A 64 4.63 1.23 -0.19
C ALA A 64 5.05 2.71 -0.18
N ALA A 65 6.11 3.07 -0.92
CA ALA A 65 6.56 4.45 -1.07
C ALA A 65 5.48 5.34 -1.74
N ALA A 66 4.81 4.82 -2.77
CA ALA A 66 3.72 5.53 -3.43
C ALA A 66 2.53 5.76 -2.48
N ARG A 67 2.17 4.76 -1.67
CA ARG A 67 1.11 4.87 -0.66
C ARG A 67 1.43 5.90 0.42
N MET A 68 2.67 5.93 0.90
CA MET A 68 3.10 6.89 1.94
C MET A 68 3.15 8.32 1.44
N ARG A 69 3.46 8.53 0.17
CA ARG A 69 3.65 9.88 -0.41
C ARG A 69 2.41 10.40 -1.12
N CYS A 70 1.42 9.55 -1.40
CA CYS A 70 0.27 9.90 -2.25
C CYS A 70 0.70 10.40 -3.64
N ALA A 71 1.78 9.85 -4.19
CA ALA A 71 2.39 10.24 -5.45
C ALA A 71 3.07 9.02 -6.11
N PRO A 72 3.34 9.05 -7.43
CA PRO A 72 4.02 7.95 -8.11
C PRO A 72 5.36 7.58 -7.48
N ALA A 73 5.66 6.28 -7.41
CA ALA A 73 6.99 5.75 -7.10
C ALA A 73 7.44 4.82 -8.24
N VAL A 74 8.75 4.64 -8.40
CA VAL A 74 9.32 4.01 -9.59
C VAL A 74 9.92 2.66 -9.26
N ALA A 75 9.55 1.64 -10.05
CA ALA A 75 10.16 0.32 -10.09
C ALA A 75 10.90 0.14 -11.43
N ALA A 76 12.23 0.08 -11.40
CA ALA A 76 13.06 -0.08 -12.60
C ALA A 76 13.64 -1.50 -12.69
N VAL A 77 13.42 -2.18 -13.81
CA VAL A 77 13.80 -3.59 -14.01
C VAL A 77 14.32 -3.83 -15.43
N THR A 78 15.02 -4.95 -15.61
CA THR A 78 15.45 -5.36 -16.95
C THR A 78 14.32 -6.03 -17.73
N TYR A 79 14.54 -6.21 -19.05
CA TYR A 79 13.66 -6.92 -19.96
C TYR A 79 13.46 -8.39 -19.55
N GLY A 80 12.31 -8.93 -19.85
CA GLY A 80 11.99 -10.35 -19.70
C GLY A 80 12.04 -10.82 -18.24
N ALA A 81 13.14 -11.41 -17.83
CA ALA A 81 13.26 -12.05 -16.51
C ALA A 81 12.91 -11.12 -15.35
N GLY A 82 13.46 -9.89 -15.34
CA GLY A 82 13.15 -8.91 -14.29
C GLY A 82 11.72 -8.38 -14.36
N ALA A 83 11.25 -8.06 -15.57
CA ALA A 83 9.90 -7.55 -15.76
C ALA A 83 8.82 -8.59 -15.42
N PHE A 84 9.00 -9.85 -15.80
CA PHE A 84 8.05 -10.90 -15.41
C PHE A 84 8.10 -11.19 -13.92
N SER A 85 9.27 -11.07 -13.29
CA SER A 85 9.42 -11.27 -11.86
C SER A 85 8.67 -10.22 -11.03
N VAL A 86 8.67 -8.94 -11.43
CA VAL A 86 7.96 -7.86 -10.72
C VAL A 86 6.44 -7.88 -10.92
N LEU A 87 5.92 -8.65 -11.87
CA LEU A 87 4.51 -8.59 -12.32
C LEU A 87 3.51 -8.81 -11.18
N ASN A 88 3.79 -9.73 -10.25
CA ASN A 88 2.92 -9.98 -9.09
C ASN A 88 2.80 -8.73 -8.18
N ALA A 89 3.88 -8.01 -7.94
CA ALA A 89 3.84 -6.79 -7.14
C ALA A 89 3.07 -5.66 -7.87
N VAL A 90 3.18 -5.59 -9.20
CA VAL A 90 2.39 -4.65 -10.01
C VAL A 90 0.90 -4.99 -9.98
N ALA A 91 0.55 -6.28 -10.05
CA ALA A 91 -0.83 -6.73 -9.90
C ALA A 91 -1.41 -6.36 -8.52
N SER A 92 -0.61 -6.50 -7.44
CA SER A 92 -0.96 -6.03 -6.10
C SER A 92 -1.22 -4.52 -6.08
N ALA A 93 -0.30 -3.72 -6.65
CA ALA A 93 -0.45 -2.27 -6.73
C ALA A 93 -1.69 -1.86 -7.54
N PHE A 94 -2.02 -2.59 -8.62
CA PHE A 94 -3.24 -2.35 -9.41
C PHE A 94 -4.50 -2.63 -8.61
N ALA A 95 -4.57 -3.78 -7.94
CA ALA A 95 -5.72 -4.19 -7.14
C ALA A 95 -5.96 -3.22 -5.98
N GLU A 96 -4.89 -2.74 -5.35
CA GLU A 96 -4.95 -1.87 -4.15
C GLU A 96 -4.76 -0.37 -4.47
N ARG A 97 -4.86 0.00 -5.74
CA ARG A 97 -4.89 1.40 -6.20
C ARG A 97 -3.67 2.21 -5.78
N SER A 98 -2.50 1.80 -6.26
CA SER A 98 -1.23 2.47 -5.98
C SER A 98 -0.53 2.88 -7.29
N PRO A 99 -0.09 4.13 -7.44
CA PRO A 99 0.44 4.64 -8.69
C PRO A 99 1.93 4.28 -8.88
N VAL A 100 2.24 3.00 -9.03
CA VAL A 100 3.59 2.54 -9.32
C VAL A 100 3.89 2.73 -10.81
N VAL A 101 5.02 3.37 -11.12
CA VAL A 101 5.53 3.49 -12.48
C VAL A 101 6.61 2.42 -12.70
N VAL A 102 6.28 1.40 -13.46
CA VAL A 102 7.24 0.38 -13.84
C VAL A 102 7.98 0.83 -15.08
N VAL A 103 9.30 0.94 -15.01
CA VAL A 103 10.17 1.22 -16.15
C VAL A 103 11.01 -0.02 -16.43
N SER A 104 10.80 -0.62 -17.59
CA SER A 104 11.58 -1.78 -18.02
C SER A 104 12.48 -1.41 -19.20
N GLY A 105 13.74 -1.84 -19.15
CA GLY A 105 14.55 -1.89 -20.35
C GLY A 105 13.92 -2.77 -21.42
N ALA A 106 14.31 -2.56 -22.67
CA ALA A 106 13.84 -3.38 -23.79
C ALA A 106 14.89 -3.48 -24.91
N PRO A 107 14.80 -4.51 -25.78
CA PRO A 107 15.65 -4.62 -26.96
C PRO A 107 15.49 -3.42 -27.89
N GLY A 108 16.61 -2.94 -28.42
CA GLY A 108 16.64 -1.87 -29.42
C GLY A 108 16.11 -2.30 -30.78
N ALA A 109 15.90 -1.33 -31.68
CA ALA A 109 15.29 -1.54 -33.00
C ALA A 109 16.07 -2.54 -33.87
N ASN A 110 17.41 -2.53 -33.83
CA ASN A 110 18.22 -3.45 -34.60
C ASN A 110 18.12 -4.89 -34.07
N GLU A 111 18.08 -5.06 -32.75
CA GLU A 111 17.91 -6.37 -32.12
C GLU A 111 16.56 -6.96 -32.44
N ARG A 112 15.49 -6.15 -32.37
CA ARG A 112 14.13 -6.58 -32.74
C ARG A 112 14.02 -7.04 -34.20
N ARG A 113 14.82 -6.48 -35.10
CA ARG A 113 14.84 -6.82 -36.52
C ARG A 113 15.84 -7.91 -36.90
N SER A 114 16.65 -8.38 -35.97
CA SER A 114 17.72 -9.35 -36.24
C SER A 114 17.21 -10.73 -36.66
N GLY A 115 15.97 -11.08 -36.29
CA GLY A 115 15.41 -12.43 -36.47
C GLY A 115 15.98 -13.47 -35.48
N LEU A 116 16.86 -13.05 -34.57
CA LEU A 116 17.44 -13.92 -33.54
C LEU A 116 16.51 -14.00 -32.33
N LEU A 117 16.50 -15.14 -31.63
CA LEU A 117 15.94 -15.21 -30.29
C LEU A 117 16.88 -14.45 -29.35
N LEU A 118 16.35 -13.43 -28.70
CA LEU A 118 17.10 -12.65 -27.74
C LEU A 118 17.05 -13.32 -26.36
N HIS A 119 18.13 -13.23 -25.59
CA HIS A 119 18.09 -13.67 -24.20
C HIS A 119 17.03 -12.83 -23.44
N HIS A 120 16.43 -13.42 -22.41
CA HIS A 120 15.27 -12.91 -21.69
C HIS A 120 13.96 -12.81 -22.50
N GLN A 121 13.95 -13.09 -23.81
CA GLN A 121 12.74 -13.17 -24.59
C GLN A 121 11.92 -14.39 -24.14
N ALA A 122 10.64 -14.17 -23.80
CA ALA A 122 9.71 -15.27 -23.55
C ALA A 122 9.19 -15.84 -24.90
N LYS A 123 7.89 -15.76 -25.20
CA LYS A 123 7.31 -16.30 -26.43
C LYS A 123 7.60 -15.40 -27.64
N THR A 124 7.33 -14.11 -27.51
CA THR A 124 7.57 -13.08 -28.52
C THR A 124 8.25 -11.88 -27.89
N LEU A 125 8.78 -10.97 -28.70
CA LEU A 125 9.34 -9.71 -28.20
C LEU A 125 8.30 -8.81 -27.54
N ASP A 126 7.02 -9.01 -27.81
CA ASP A 126 5.92 -8.21 -27.29
C ASP A 126 5.22 -8.89 -26.09
N SER A 127 5.55 -10.15 -25.76
CA SER A 127 4.91 -10.89 -24.66
C SER A 127 4.90 -10.12 -23.35
N GLN A 128 6.00 -9.47 -23.00
CA GLN A 128 6.11 -8.64 -21.80
C GLN A 128 5.14 -7.46 -21.86
N PHE A 129 5.15 -6.68 -22.93
CA PHE A 129 4.26 -5.52 -23.09
C PHE A 129 2.78 -5.90 -23.00
N GLU A 130 2.41 -7.04 -23.60
CA GLU A 130 1.05 -7.56 -23.56
C GLU A 130 0.64 -8.00 -22.16
N MET A 131 1.54 -8.65 -21.39
CA MET A 131 1.24 -9.09 -20.04
C MET A 131 0.98 -7.93 -19.08
N PHE A 132 1.73 -6.84 -19.18
CA PHE A 132 1.52 -5.66 -18.35
C PHE A 132 0.16 -4.97 -18.61
N ARG A 133 -0.44 -5.14 -19.78
CA ARG A 133 -1.78 -4.64 -20.07
C ARG A 133 -2.86 -5.10 -19.08
N HIS A 134 -2.69 -6.28 -18.51
CA HIS A 134 -3.66 -6.86 -17.57
C HIS A 134 -3.50 -6.36 -16.12
N VAL A 135 -2.39 -5.70 -15.81
CA VAL A 135 -2.06 -5.26 -14.44
C VAL A 135 -1.68 -3.78 -14.35
N THR A 136 -1.92 -3.01 -15.40
CA THR A 136 -1.69 -1.55 -15.45
C THR A 136 -2.87 -0.82 -16.03
N CYS A 137 -3.07 0.44 -15.67
CA CYS A 137 -4.14 1.26 -16.22
C CYS A 137 -3.76 1.93 -17.54
N ASP A 138 -2.46 2.05 -17.83
CA ASP A 138 -1.93 2.57 -19.09
C ASP A 138 -0.50 2.05 -19.29
N GLN A 139 -0.05 2.04 -20.56
CA GLN A 139 1.31 1.62 -20.88
C GLN A 139 1.83 2.30 -22.14
N ALA A 140 3.15 2.45 -22.24
CA ALA A 140 3.81 3.00 -23.42
C ALA A 140 5.14 2.30 -23.70
N ARG A 141 5.46 2.15 -25.00
CA ARG A 141 6.80 1.82 -25.47
C ARG A 141 7.41 3.07 -26.09
N LEU A 142 8.58 3.47 -25.62
CA LEU A 142 9.25 4.69 -26.03
C LEU A 142 10.26 4.39 -27.17
N ASP A 143 9.78 3.84 -28.28
CA ASP A 143 10.60 3.41 -29.43
C ASP A 143 10.83 4.53 -30.47
N ASP A 144 10.07 5.63 -30.39
CA ASP A 144 10.25 6.83 -31.19
C ASP A 144 10.51 8.06 -30.31
N PRO A 145 11.72 8.64 -30.35
CA PRO A 145 12.06 9.83 -29.57
C PRO A 145 11.16 11.04 -29.84
N ALA A 146 10.58 11.14 -31.05
CA ALA A 146 9.70 12.26 -31.39
C ALA A 146 8.38 12.23 -30.62
N THR A 147 7.88 11.06 -30.27
CA THR A 147 6.61 10.87 -29.55
C THR A 147 6.81 10.56 -28.07
N ALA A 148 8.04 10.24 -27.65
CA ALA A 148 8.34 9.76 -26.29
C ALA A 148 7.84 10.70 -25.20
N GLY A 149 8.07 12.01 -25.31
CA GLY A 149 7.61 13.00 -24.33
C GLY A 149 6.09 12.98 -24.15
N ALA A 150 5.32 12.94 -25.24
CA ALA A 150 3.86 12.88 -25.19
C ALA A 150 3.35 11.57 -24.54
N LEU A 151 3.99 10.45 -24.86
CA LEU A 151 3.66 9.14 -24.28
C LEU A 151 3.95 9.11 -22.77
N VAL A 152 5.09 9.65 -22.33
CA VAL A 152 5.43 9.79 -20.91
C VAL A 152 4.40 10.63 -20.18
N ALA A 153 4.04 11.82 -20.73
CA ALA A 153 3.02 12.68 -20.13
C ALA A 153 1.66 11.96 -19.97
N ARG A 154 1.24 11.21 -21.00
CA ARG A 154 -0.02 10.45 -21.00
C ARG A 154 -0.05 9.37 -19.91
N VAL A 155 0.97 8.52 -19.85
CA VAL A 155 0.98 7.41 -18.87
C VAL A 155 1.08 7.92 -17.44
N LEU A 156 1.84 8.99 -17.18
CA LEU A 156 1.92 9.58 -15.84
C LEU A 156 0.61 10.26 -15.42
N ALA A 157 -0.06 10.94 -16.35
CA ALA A 157 -1.40 11.48 -16.09
C ALA A 157 -2.41 10.37 -15.76
N SER A 158 -2.32 9.21 -16.43
CA SER A 158 -3.15 8.04 -16.14
C SER A 158 -2.85 7.47 -14.75
N ALA A 159 -1.56 7.34 -14.38
CA ALA A 159 -1.17 6.88 -13.06
C ALA A 159 -1.73 7.76 -11.93
N GLN A 160 -1.66 9.08 -12.10
CA GLN A 160 -2.19 10.05 -11.12
C GLN A 160 -3.72 10.06 -11.09
N ARG A 161 -4.38 10.05 -12.26
CA ARG A 161 -5.85 10.11 -12.36
C ARG A 161 -6.52 8.90 -11.72
N TYR A 162 -6.00 7.70 -11.98
CA TYR A 162 -6.62 6.45 -11.53
C TYR A 162 -5.99 5.90 -10.25
N SER A 163 -4.89 6.51 -9.78
CA SER A 163 -4.07 5.96 -8.70
C SER A 163 -3.80 4.46 -8.92
N ARG A 164 -3.24 4.12 -10.07
CA ARG A 164 -2.94 2.74 -10.49
C ARG A 164 -1.60 2.66 -11.20
N PRO A 165 -0.98 1.49 -11.23
CA PRO A 165 0.31 1.34 -11.89
C PRO A 165 0.20 1.54 -13.39
N VAL A 166 1.30 2.02 -13.96
CA VAL A 166 1.54 2.16 -15.38
C VAL A 166 2.85 1.49 -15.77
N TYR A 167 2.99 1.14 -17.04
CA TYR A 167 4.17 0.48 -17.56
C TYR A 167 4.81 1.27 -18.70
N VAL A 168 6.12 1.48 -18.58
CA VAL A 168 6.96 2.15 -19.60
C VAL A 168 8.03 1.18 -20.05
N GLU A 169 8.00 0.81 -21.33
CA GLU A 169 9.03 0.01 -21.97
C GLU A 169 10.00 0.94 -22.69
N LEU A 170 11.27 0.91 -22.29
CA LEU A 170 12.32 1.81 -22.78
C LEU A 170 13.40 1.03 -23.55
N PRO A 171 13.35 0.98 -24.90
CA PRO A 171 14.40 0.34 -25.69
C PRO A 171 15.76 0.99 -25.45
N ARG A 172 16.80 0.16 -25.28
CA ARG A 172 18.12 0.61 -24.84
C ARG A 172 18.83 1.55 -25.81
N ASP A 173 18.48 1.51 -27.10
CA ASP A 173 19.07 2.35 -28.16
C ASP A 173 18.47 3.76 -28.23
N VAL A 174 17.29 4.00 -27.64
CA VAL A 174 16.66 5.33 -27.61
C VAL A 174 16.91 6.13 -26.33
N VAL A 175 17.48 5.52 -25.30
CA VAL A 175 17.68 6.14 -23.98
C VAL A 175 18.36 7.49 -24.07
N THR A 176 19.42 7.59 -24.91
CA THR A 176 20.23 8.80 -25.14
C THR A 176 19.81 9.62 -26.36
N ALA A 177 18.76 9.20 -27.08
CA ALA A 177 18.27 9.94 -28.22
C ALA A 177 17.64 11.28 -27.79
N ALA A 178 17.82 12.31 -28.62
CA ALA A 178 17.26 13.63 -28.37
C ALA A 178 15.71 13.56 -28.38
N CYS A 179 15.09 14.20 -27.41
CA CYS A 179 13.65 14.20 -27.20
C CYS A 179 13.16 15.61 -26.87
N ALA A 180 11.96 15.96 -27.34
CA ALA A 180 11.32 17.19 -26.92
C ALA A 180 10.70 17.04 -25.51
N PRO A 181 10.69 18.11 -24.69
CA PRO A 181 10.03 18.08 -23.39
C PRO A 181 8.55 17.73 -23.51
N ALA A 182 8.04 16.94 -22.58
CA ALA A 182 6.62 16.61 -22.50
C ALA A 182 5.80 17.84 -22.09
N SER A 183 4.69 18.07 -22.77
CA SER A 183 3.66 18.98 -22.30
C SER A 183 2.76 18.24 -21.30
N ALA A 184 2.36 18.90 -20.22
CA ALA A 184 1.42 18.33 -19.27
C ALA A 184 0.11 17.94 -19.98
N ALA A 185 -0.38 16.73 -19.71
CA ALA A 185 -1.69 16.31 -20.21
C ALA A 185 -2.78 17.13 -19.50
N ALA A 186 -3.71 17.70 -20.25
CA ALA A 186 -4.82 18.43 -19.67
C ALA A 186 -5.78 17.46 -18.97
N ALA A 187 -6.20 17.80 -17.75
CA ALA A 187 -7.26 17.06 -17.08
C ALA A 187 -8.59 17.23 -17.84
N PRO A 188 -9.39 16.18 -18.00
CA PRO A 188 -10.71 16.31 -18.60
C PRO A 188 -11.59 17.26 -17.79
N PRO A 189 -12.45 18.05 -18.43
CA PRO A 189 -13.37 18.94 -17.72
C PRO A 189 -14.39 18.13 -16.91
N VAL A 190 -14.74 18.65 -15.73
CA VAL A 190 -15.79 18.09 -14.88
C VAL A 190 -17.10 18.80 -15.17
N ASP A 191 -18.17 18.04 -15.37
CA ASP A 191 -19.53 18.61 -15.46
C ASP A 191 -19.96 19.11 -14.08
N ARG A 192 -19.91 20.43 -13.90
CA ARG A 192 -20.19 21.09 -12.62
C ARG A 192 -21.66 21.03 -12.22
N GLU A 193 -22.58 21.03 -13.19
CA GLU A 193 -24.01 20.95 -12.92
C GLU A 193 -24.39 19.55 -12.43
N ALA A 194 -23.93 18.52 -13.13
CA ALA A 194 -24.13 17.14 -12.71
C ALA A 194 -23.45 16.84 -11.38
N LEU A 195 -22.25 17.41 -11.12
CA LEU A 195 -21.55 17.27 -9.84
C LEU A 195 -22.34 17.91 -8.69
N ALA A 196 -22.91 19.11 -8.90
CA ALA A 196 -23.74 19.79 -7.93
C ALA A 196 -25.01 18.98 -7.62
N ALA A 197 -25.70 18.48 -8.64
CA ALA A 197 -26.90 17.64 -8.50
C ALA A 197 -26.57 16.34 -7.72
N CYS A 198 -25.44 15.70 -8.01
CA CYS A 198 -24.96 14.53 -7.27
C CYS A 198 -24.73 14.84 -5.80
N ALA A 199 -24.02 15.94 -5.50
CA ALA A 199 -23.75 16.34 -4.12
C ALA A 199 -25.05 16.63 -3.35
N ASP A 200 -26.00 17.32 -3.97
CA ASP A 200 -27.31 17.63 -3.35
C ASP A 200 -28.13 16.34 -3.10
N GLU A 201 -28.12 15.36 -4.01
CA GLU A 201 -28.77 14.06 -3.81
C GLU A 201 -28.14 13.28 -2.65
N ILE A 202 -26.81 13.25 -2.56
CA ILE A 202 -26.09 12.62 -1.45
C ILE A 202 -26.49 13.25 -0.12
N LEU A 203 -26.43 14.57 -0.01
CA LEU A 203 -26.75 15.30 1.22
C LEU A 203 -28.22 15.13 1.61
N ALA A 204 -29.15 15.11 0.65
CA ALA A 204 -30.56 14.84 0.90
C ALA A 204 -30.77 13.44 1.50
N ARG A 205 -30.10 12.42 0.97
CA ARG A 205 -30.17 11.04 1.51
C ARG A 205 -29.59 10.93 2.92
N LEU A 206 -28.44 11.57 3.15
CA LEU A 206 -27.85 11.59 4.50
C LEU A 206 -28.72 12.33 5.51
N SER A 207 -29.37 13.43 5.09
CA SER A 207 -30.28 14.21 5.95
C SER A 207 -31.58 13.43 6.29
N ALA A 208 -32.02 12.54 5.43
CA ALA A 208 -33.18 11.71 5.66
C ALA A 208 -32.89 10.46 6.51
N ALA A 209 -31.61 10.11 6.67
CA ALA A 209 -31.16 8.96 7.44
C ALA A 209 -31.26 9.22 8.96
N ARG A 210 -31.60 8.16 9.72
CA ARG A 210 -31.59 8.17 11.18
C ARG A 210 -30.25 7.85 11.79
N SER A 211 -29.42 7.11 11.06
CA SER A 211 -28.10 6.65 11.50
C SER A 211 -27.08 6.79 10.35
N PRO A 212 -26.78 8.03 9.89
CA PRO A 212 -25.81 8.23 8.83
C PRO A 212 -24.39 7.90 9.30
N VAL A 213 -23.59 7.24 8.46
CA VAL A 213 -22.22 6.86 8.73
C VAL A 213 -21.36 7.13 7.49
N LEU A 214 -20.17 7.68 7.70
CA LEU A 214 -19.15 7.83 6.68
C LEU A 214 -18.11 6.70 6.83
N MET A 215 -17.90 5.94 5.76
CA MET A 215 -16.80 4.97 5.67
C MET A 215 -15.79 5.44 4.65
N VAL A 216 -14.52 5.43 5.02
CA VAL A 216 -13.40 5.89 4.19
C VAL A 216 -12.38 4.78 3.94
N ASP A 217 -11.75 4.82 2.75
CA ASP A 217 -10.76 3.82 2.37
C ASP A 217 -9.67 4.45 1.48
N VAL A 218 -8.91 3.60 0.83
CA VAL A 218 -7.64 3.89 0.17
C VAL A 218 -7.65 5.11 -0.75
N GLU A 219 -8.71 5.37 -1.54
CA GLU A 219 -8.71 6.51 -2.46
C GLU A 219 -8.67 7.86 -1.74
N VAL A 220 -9.19 7.95 -0.51
CA VAL A 220 -9.09 9.18 0.29
C VAL A 220 -7.62 9.53 0.52
N ARG A 221 -6.77 8.56 0.87
CA ARG A 221 -5.32 8.77 1.01
C ARG A 221 -4.64 8.93 -0.35
N ARG A 222 -4.97 8.09 -1.34
CA ARG A 222 -4.33 8.13 -2.67
C ARG A 222 -4.43 9.49 -3.34
N PHE A 223 -5.54 10.18 -3.11
CA PHE A 223 -5.79 11.53 -3.65
C PHE A 223 -5.54 12.65 -2.63
N ALA A 224 -4.89 12.35 -1.48
CA ALA A 224 -4.55 13.31 -0.42
C ALA A 224 -5.77 14.12 0.09
N LEU A 225 -6.93 13.49 0.26
CA LEU A 225 -8.20 14.13 0.64
C LEU A 225 -8.50 14.07 2.13
N GLU A 226 -7.60 13.57 2.96
CA GLU A 226 -7.84 13.39 4.40
C GLU A 226 -8.29 14.68 5.11
N PRO A 227 -7.68 15.86 4.88
CA PRO A 227 -8.11 17.10 5.51
C PRO A 227 -9.54 17.51 5.13
N GLN A 228 -9.90 17.39 3.84
CA GLN A 228 -11.21 17.76 3.32
C GLN A 228 -12.29 16.80 3.83
N VAL A 229 -11.99 15.50 3.85
CA VAL A 229 -12.91 14.46 4.35
C VAL A 229 -13.11 14.61 5.86
N ALA A 230 -12.06 14.91 6.63
CA ALA A 230 -12.19 15.22 8.06
C ALA A 230 -13.09 16.44 8.30
N ALA A 231 -12.89 17.51 7.51
CA ALA A 231 -13.72 18.71 7.59
C ALA A 231 -15.18 18.42 7.23
N LEU A 232 -15.43 17.60 6.20
CA LEU A 232 -16.77 17.16 5.80
C LEU A 232 -17.45 16.39 6.92
N ALA A 233 -16.79 15.39 7.51
CA ALA A 233 -17.32 14.57 8.57
C ALA A 233 -17.70 15.40 9.81
N ARG A 234 -16.83 16.34 10.21
CA ARG A 234 -17.13 17.28 11.31
C ARG A 234 -18.31 18.19 11.00
N LYS A 235 -18.36 18.73 9.78
CA LYS A 235 -19.43 19.62 9.36
C LYS A 235 -20.80 18.94 9.34
N LEU A 236 -20.83 17.66 8.89
CA LEU A 236 -22.03 16.82 8.92
C LEU A 236 -22.37 16.35 10.35
N GLY A 237 -21.39 16.24 11.24
CA GLY A 237 -21.54 15.70 12.59
C GLY A 237 -21.79 14.19 12.63
N ILE A 238 -21.28 13.42 11.65
CA ILE A 238 -21.51 11.97 11.55
C ILE A 238 -20.27 11.16 11.90
N PRO A 239 -20.43 9.97 12.50
CA PRO A 239 -19.31 9.09 12.81
C PRO A 239 -18.59 8.62 11.55
N VAL A 240 -17.27 8.45 11.66
CA VAL A 240 -16.41 7.95 10.58
C VAL A 240 -15.82 6.60 10.97
N VAL A 241 -15.81 5.67 10.04
CA VAL A 241 -15.10 4.40 10.15
C VAL A 241 -14.16 4.23 8.97
N THR A 242 -13.06 3.51 9.17
CA THR A 242 -12.20 3.08 8.06
C THR A 242 -12.54 1.65 7.65
N SER A 243 -12.18 1.27 6.42
CA SER A 243 -12.04 -0.15 6.06
C SER A 243 -10.75 -0.74 6.65
N LEU A 244 -10.52 -2.05 6.48
CA LEU A 244 -9.25 -2.69 6.80
C LEU A 244 -8.07 -2.02 6.07
N MET A 245 -8.22 -1.77 4.77
CA MET A 245 -7.18 -1.16 3.94
C MET A 245 -7.03 0.34 4.20
N GLY A 246 -8.08 0.98 4.68
CA GLY A 246 -8.09 2.39 5.08
C GLY A 246 -7.62 2.65 6.51
N ARG A 247 -7.13 1.62 7.22
CA ARG A 247 -6.62 1.78 8.58
C ARG A 247 -5.51 2.84 8.63
N GLY A 248 -5.53 3.68 9.66
CA GLY A 248 -4.62 4.82 9.83
C GLY A 248 -5.03 6.08 9.05
N LEU A 249 -6.13 6.04 8.27
CA LEU A 249 -6.72 7.25 7.69
C LEU A 249 -7.31 8.13 8.80
N LEU A 250 -7.14 9.43 8.63
CA LEU A 250 -7.71 10.48 9.50
C LEU A 250 -7.19 10.47 10.94
N GLU A 251 -6.16 9.72 11.27
CA GLU A 251 -5.61 9.59 12.63
C GLU A 251 -5.15 10.94 13.23
N ASN A 252 -4.52 11.77 12.38
CA ASN A 252 -3.99 13.09 12.77
C ASN A 252 -5.02 14.22 12.51
N SER A 253 -6.31 13.87 12.41
CA SER A 253 -7.37 14.83 12.15
C SER A 253 -8.36 14.90 13.31
N GLU A 254 -9.17 15.95 13.33
CA GLU A 254 -10.29 16.06 14.29
C GLU A 254 -11.58 15.38 13.77
N ALA A 255 -11.46 14.41 12.84
CA ALA A 255 -12.61 13.65 12.38
C ALA A 255 -13.20 12.81 13.53
N PRO A 256 -14.52 12.63 13.59
CA PRO A 256 -15.16 11.77 14.59
C PRO A 256 -14.95 10.28 14.25
N LEU A 257 -13.67 9.86 14.24
CA LEU A 257 -13.24 8.50 13.92
C LEU A 257 -13.63 7.55 15.05
N VAL A 258 -14.32 6.45 14.72
CA VAL A 258 -14.79 5.43 15.67
C VAL A 258 -13.88 4.21 15.68
N GLY A 259 -13.43 3.76 14.50
CA GLY A 259 -12.57 2.58 14.37
C GLY A 259 -12.54 2.03 12.95
N THR A 260 -12.07 0.77 12.84
CA THR A 260 -11.95 0.07 11.57
C THR A 260 -13.04 -1.01 11.45
N TYR A 261 -13.80 -0.96 10.36
CA TYR A 261 -14.81 -1.97 10.04
C TYR A 261 -14.17 -3.21 9.41
N LEU A 262 -14.51 -4.38 9.93
CA LEU A 262 -14.11 -5.68 9.39
C LEU A 262 -15.25 -6.74 9.59
N GLY A 263 -16.49 -6.32 9.49
CA GLY A 263 -17.64 -7.20 9.67
C GLY A 263 -17.60 -7.97 10.99
N LEU A 264 -17.91 -9.26 10.97
CA LEU A 264 -17.92 -10.12 12.17
C LEU A 264 -16.52 -10.34 12.78
N ALA A 265 -15.46 -10.07 12.06
CA ALA A 265 -14.08 -10.13 12.56
C ALA A 265 -13.66 -8.86 13.30
N GLY A 266 -14.33 -7.74 13.03
CA GLY A 266 -14.07 -6.44 13.65
C GLY A 266 -14.56 -6.34 15.09
N MET A 267 -14.45 -5.13 15.64
CA MET A 267 -15.04 -4.80 16.94
C MET A 267 -16.56 -4.72 16.82
N PRO A 268 -17.32 -5.35 17.71
CA PRO A 268 -18.78 -5.43 17.60
C PRO A 268 -19.48 -4.07 17.48
N GLU A 269 -18.98 -3.06 18.19
CA GLU A 269 -19.54 -1.72 18.21
C GLU A 269 -19.38 -1.01 16.86
N VAL A 270 -18.22 -1.20 16.21
CA VAL A 270 -17.94 -0.65 14.87
C VAL A 270 -18.74 -1.39 13.81
N SER A 271 -18.87 -2.71 13.95
CA SER A 271 -19.67 -3.52 13.02
C SER A 271 -21.15 -3.16 13.10
N ALA A 272 -21.71 -3.03 14.30
CA ALA A 272 -23.10 -2.62 14.49
C ALA A 272 -23.37 -1.23 13.89
N LEU A 273 -22.45 -0.27 14.09
CA LEU A 273 -22.58 1.08 13.55
C LEU A 273 -22.73 1.08 12.02
N VAL A 274 -21.95 0.28 11.31
CA VAL A 274 -21.98 0.21 9.85
C VAL A 274 -23.18 -0.61 9.35
N GLU A 275 -23.44 -1.77 9.97
CA GLU A 275 -24.46 -2.73 9.53
C GLU A 275 -25.89 -2.24 9.81
N GLU A 276 -26.09 -1.41 10.83
CA GLU A 276 -27.37 -0.80 11.18
C GLU A 276 -27.61 0.56 10.53
N SER A 277 -26.62 1.08 9.77
CA SER A 277 -26.75 2.37 9.10
C SER A 277 -27.79 2.34 7.98
N ASP A 278 -28.68 3.33 7.99
CA ASP A 278 -29.64 3.59 6.91
C ASP A 278 -29.20 4.72 5.96
N GLY A 279 -27.98 5.28 6.19
CA GLY A 279 -27.34 6.31 5.38
C GLY A 279 -25.82 6.12 5.29
N LEU A 280 -25.37 4.98 4.75
CA LEU A 280 -23.96 4.65 4.63
C LEU A 280 -23.35 5.33 3.39
N LEU A 281 -22.41 6.27 3.61
CA LEU A 281 -21.61 6.90 2.56
C LEU A 281 -20.21 6.26 2.52
N LEU A 282 -19.85 5.66 1.38
CA LEU A 282 -18.57 5.02 1.11
C LEU A 282 -17.73 5.94 0.23
N LEU A 283 -16.66 6.54 0.76
CA LEU A 283 -15.71 7.37 0.01
C LEU A 283 -14.41 6.62 -0.26
N GLY A 284 -14.17 6.30 -1.53
CA GLY A 284 -12.96 5.61 -1.97
C GLY A 284 -12.81 4.20 -1.43
N VAL A 285 -13.92 3.52 -1.11
CA VAL A 285 -13.94 2.20 -0.46
C VAL A 285 -13.91 1.10 -1.51
N ILE A 286 -12.88 0.24 -1.46
CA ILE A 286 -12.86 -0.98 -2.28
C ILE A 286 -13.82 -2.00 -1.67
N ILE A 287 -14.86 -2.35 -2.45
CA ILE A 287 -15.86 -3.35 -2.06
C ILE A 287 -15.28 -4.72 -2.37
N SER A 288 -14.61 -5.32 -1.40
CA SER A 288 -13.97 -6.63 -1.49
C SER A 288 -14.55 -7.62 -0.47
N ASP A 289 -14.28 -8.89 -0.69
CA ASP A 289 -14.58 -9.95 0.28
C ASP A 289 -13.83 -9.73 1.60
N THR A 290 -12.60 -9.23 1.58
CA THR A 290 -11.83 -8.91 2.78
C THR A 290 -12.50 -7.82 3.61
N ASN A 291 -12.97 -6.74 2.97
CA ASN A 291 -13.67 -5.65 3.68
C ASN A 291 -15.09 -6.03 4.11
N PHE A 292 -15.80 -6.83 3.31
CA PHE A 292 -17.25 -7.10 3.49
C PHE A 292 -17.62 -8.58 3.54
N GLY A 293 -16.70 -9.51 3.22
CA GLY A 293 -17.02 -10.91 2.95
C GLY A 293 -17.71 -11.64 4.08
N VAL A 294 -17.23 -11.47 5.31
CA VAL A 294 -17.83 -12.12 6.49
C VAL A 294 -19.13 -11.44 6.90
N SER A 295 -19.45 -10.27 6.36
CA SER A 295 -20.65 -9.49 6.65
C SER A 295 -21.46 -9.09 5.41
N ALA A 296 -21.11 -9.62 4.22
CA ALA A 296 -21.73 -9.24 2.94
C ALA A 296 -23.26 -9.30 2.91
N HIS A 297 -23.86 -10.16 3.77
CA HIS A 297 -25.32 -10.29 3.90
C HIS A 297 -25.95 -9.29 4.88
N ARG A 298 -25.15 -8.55 5.66
CA ARG A 298 -25.64 -7.59 6.66
C ARG A 298 -25.65 -6.16 6.16
N VAL A 299 -24.73 -5.81 5.25
CA VAL A 299 -24.70 -4.49 4.61
C VAL A 299 -25.39 -4.57 3.24
N ASP A 300 -26.52 -3.90 3.05
CA ASP A 300 -27.13 -3.78 1.73
C ASP A 300 -26.41 -2.69 0.90
N LEU A 301 -25.38 -3.11 0.17
CA LEU A 301 -24.56 -2.22 -0.67
C LEU A 301 -25.37 -1.51 -1.76
N ARG A 302 -26.56 -1.99 -2.13
CA ARG A 302 -27.44 -1.29 -3.09
C ARG A 302 -28.07 -0.04 -2.49
N ARG A 303 -28.17 0.04 -1.16
CA ARG A 303 -28.67 1.21 -0.43
C ARG A 303 -27.55 2.17 -0.06
N ALA A 304 -26.31 1.71 -0.04
CA ALA A 304 -25.15 2.54 0.25
C ALA A 304 -24.89 3.54 -0.88
N ILE A 305 -24.40 4.71 -0.52
CA ILE A 305 -23.88 5.71 -1.45
C ILE A 305 -22.41 5.37 -1.68
N GLN A 306 -22.03 5.09 -2.92
CA GLN A 306 -20.69 4.60 -3.25
C GLN A 306 -19.98 5.59 -4.16
N ALA A 307 -18.86 6.16 -3.73
CA ALA A 307 -18.00 7.01 -4.54
C ALA A 307 -16.62 6.34 -4.66
N LEU A 308 -16.33 5.77 -5.83
CA LEU A 308 -15.14 4.96 -6.09
C LEU A 308 -14.80 5.01 -7.57
N ASP A 309 -13.51 5.10 -7.90
CA ASP A 309 -13.00 4.96 -9.28
C ASP A 309 -13.60 6.00 -10.26
N GLY A 310 -13.74 7.25 -9.78
CA GLY A 310 -14.33 8.33 -10.57
C GLY A 310 -15.84 8.19 -10.83
N ARG A 311 -16.53 7.31 -10.09
CA ARG A 311 -17.96 7.04 -10.24
C ARG A 311 -18.68 7.19 -8.91
N VAL A 312 -19.86 7.76 -8.94
CA VAL A 312 -20.77 7.81 -7.78
C VAL A 312 -22.03 7.02 -8.11
N THR A 313 -22.39 6.07 -7.23
CA THR A 313 -23.59 5.25 -7.37
C THR A 313 -24.51 5.46 -6.16
N LEU A 314 -25.76 5.81 -6.43
CA LEU A 314 -26.84 6.01 -5.46
C LEU A 314 -28.04 5.15 -5.85
N GLY A 315 -28.11 3.92 -5.36
CA GLY A 315 -29.12 2.96 -5.79
C GLY A 315 -29.01 2.67 -7.29
N PHE A 316 -29.97 3.14 -8.08
CA PHE A 316 -29.98 2.97 -9.55
C PHE A 316 -29.35 4.14 -10.31
N HIS A 317 -29.09 5.27 -9.66
CA HIS A 317 -28.44 6.42 -10.28
C HIS A 317 -26.91 6.22 -10.27
N THR A 318 -26.27 6.52 -11.40
CA THR A 318 -24.81 6.51 -11.52
C THR A 318 -24.36 7.80 -12.18
N TYR A 319 -23.44 8.49 -11.52
CA TYR A 319 -22.77 9.67 -12.02
C TYR A 319 -21.31 9.27 -12.39
N PRO A 320 -20.95 9.23 -13.67
CA PRO A 320 -19.60 8.87 -14.12
C PRO A 320 -18.67 10.08 -14.11
N ASP A 321 -17.37 9.80 -14.20
CA ASP A 321 -16.29 10.76 -14.48
C ASP A 321 -16.13 11.90 -13.46
N PHE A 322 -16.49 11.67 -12.19
CA PHE A 322 -16.22 12.61 -11.11
C PHE A 322 -14.94 12.24 -10.34
N PRO A 323 -13.88 13.07 -10.40
CA PRO A 323 -12.76 12.93 -9.49
C PRO A 323 -13.25 12.98 -8.02
N LEU A 324 -12.79 12.08 -7.18
CA LEU A 324 -13.23 12.01 -5.78
C LEU A 324 -13.01 13.34 -5.04
N GLY A 325 -11.90 14.04 -5.34
CA GLY A 325 -11.63 15.38 -4.78
C GLY A 325 -12.71 16.40 -5.12
N ALA A 326 -13.13 16.46 -6.39
CA ALA A 326 -14.19 17.38 -6.81
C ALA A 326 -15.52 17.09 -6.10
N LEU A 327 -15.85 15.79 -5.91
CA LEU A 327 -17.03 15.40 -5.17
C LEU A 327 -16.95 15.82 -3.69
N VAL A 328 -15.81 15.57 -3.03
CA VAL A 328 -15.60 15.93 -1.61
C VAL A 328 -15.69 17.45 -1.43
N GLU A 329 -15.11 18.24 -2.34
CA GLU A 329 -15.23 19.70 -2.34
C GLU A 329 -16.68 20.14 -2.49
N ALA A 330 -17.42 19.60 -3.48
CA ALA A 330 -18.82 19.93 -3.70
C ALA A 330 -19.71 19.57 -2.48
N LEU A 331 -19.45 18.43 -1.85
CA LEU A 331 -20.12 18.05 -0.60
C LEU A 331 -19.78 19.01 0.54
N LEU A 332 -18.49 19.35 0.72
CA LEU A 332 -18.02 20.23 1.79
C LEU A 332 -18.61 21.63 1.66
N GLU A 333 -18.71 22.18 0.45
CA GLU A 333 -19.34 23.47 0.21
C GLU A 333 -20.80 23.53 0.65
N ARG A 334 -21.56 22.46 0.36
CA ARG A 334 -23.03 22.36 0.53
C ARG A 334 -23.46 21.75 1.87
N ALA A 335 -22.58 21.04 2.56
CA ALA A 335 -22.90 20.34 3.79
C ALA A 335 -23.41 21.30 4.89
N THR A 336 -24.38 20.84 5.64
CA THR A 336 -24.86 21.45 6.88
C THR A 336 -24.92 20.37 7.97
N PRO A 337 -24.85 20.75 9.28
CA PRO A 337 -24.97 19.77 10.35
C PRO A 337 -26.26 18.95 10.23
N LEU A 338 -26.16 17.63 10.37
CA LEU A 338 -27.30 16.72 10.32
C LEU A 338 -27.97 16.61 11.70
N ALA A 339 -29.30 16.52 11.73
CA ALA A 339 -30.06 16.39 12.97
C ALA A 339 -29.80 15.08 13.72
N ALA A 340 -29.43 14.01 12.98
CA ALA A 340 -29.15 12.68 13.51
C ALA A 340 -27.69 12.49 13.97
N ALA A 341 -26.93 13.57 14.15
CA ALA A 341 -25.54 13.52 14.60
C ALA A 341 -25.42 12.72 15.91
N ARG A 342 -24.56 11.70 15.92
CA ARG A 342 -24.26 10.88 17.08
C ARG A 342 -22.76 10.88 17.34
N ALA A 343 -22.35 11.40 18.47
CA ALA A 343 -20.97 11.29 18.92
C ALA A 343 -20.69 9.87 19.41
N MET A 344 -19.64 9.25 18.89
CA MET A 344 -19.09 8.00 19.40
C MET A 344 -17.59 8.19 19.67
N ALA A 345 -17.11 7.52 20.71
CA ALA A 345 -15.67 7.55 21.02
C ALA A 345 -14.92 6.58 20.12
N LEU A 346 -13.66 6.91 19.84
CA LEU A 346 -12.72 5.98 19.18
C LEU A 346 -12.55 4.73 20.08
N VAL A 347 -12.58 3.56 19.46
CA VAL A 347 -12.25 2.30 20.15
C VAL A 347 -10.78 2.35 20.53
N GLU A 348 -10.49 2.26 21.83
CA GLU A 348 -9.14 2.35 22.35
C GLU A 348 -8.31 1.11 22.00
N ALA A 349 -7.08 1.32 21.58
CA ALA A 349 -6.11 0.27 21.36
C ALA A 349 -5.58 -0.28 22.70
N PRO A 350 -5.37 -1.60 22.82
CA PRO A 350 -4.90 -2.23 24.06
C PRO A 350 -3.47 -1.77 24.42
N ARG A 351 -3.25 -1.53 25.70
CA ARG A 351 -1.96 -1.10 26.27
C ARG A 351 -1.63 -1.90 27.52
N GLY A 352 -0.47 -1.60 28.12
CA GLY A 352 -0.07 -2.13 29.41
C GLY A 352 0.38 -3.59 29.33
N LEU A 353 1.46 -3.88 28.58
CA LEU A 353 2.05 -5.20 28.55
C LEU A 353 2.58 -5.60 29.95
N VAL A 354 2.08 -6.70 30.48
CA VAL A 354 2.62 -7.30 31.71
C VAL A 354 3.97 -7.94 31.40
N ARG A 355 5.04 -7.43 32.02
CA ARG A 355 6.42 -7.87 31.78
C ARG A 355 6.77 -9.06 32.68
N ASP A 356 6.37 -10.26 32.29
CA ASP A 356 6.60 -11.50 33.03
C ASP A 356 7.21 -12.61 32.14
N ALA A 357 7.37 -13.80 32.67
CA ALA A 357 7.90 -14.97 31.98
C ALA A 357 6.84 -15.72 31.12
N SER A 358 5.63 -15.19 30.99
CA SER A 358 4.58 -15.81 30.19
C SER A 358 4.94 -15.81 28.70
N PRO A 359 4.52 -16.85 27.94
CA PRO A 359 4.67 -16.87 26.48
C PRO A 359 3.99 -15.70 25.81
N VAL A 360 4.55 -15.26 24.69
CA VAL A 360 4.02 -14.13 23.91
C VAL A 360 2.82 -14.57 23.06
N THR A 361 1.79 -13.74 23.02
CA THR A 361 0.66 -13.84 22.10
C THR A 361 0.66 -12.68 21.10
N PRO A 362 -0.06 -12.76 19.96
CA PRO A 362 -0.21 -11.63 19.04
C PRO A 362 -0.76 -10.36 19.72
N LEU A 363 -1.67 -10.50 20.69
CA LEU A 363 -2.19 -9.37 21.45
C LEU A 363 -1.11 -8.72 22.35
N ASP A 364 -0.17 -9.50 22.88
CA ASP A 364 0.94 -8.97 23.66
C ASP A 364 1.91 -8.18 22.77
N ILE A 365 2.08 -8.58 21.49
CA ILE A 365 2.85 -7.81 20.51
C ILE A 365 2.16 -6.45 20.29
N ALA A 366 0.85 -6.43 20.08
CA ALA A 366 0.12 -5.18 19.89
C ALA A 366 0.24 -4.25 21.11
N ARG A 367 0.07 -4.78 22.34
CA ARG A 367 0.27 -4.00 23.57
C ARG A 367 1.67 -3.43 23.68
N ALA A 368 2.69 -4.26 23.43
CA ALA A 368 4.08 -3.84 23.53
C ALA A 368 4.44 -2.74 22.52
N VAL A 369 3.92 -2.85 21.29
CA VAL A 369 4.11 -1.85 20.25
C VAL A 369 3.37 -0.55 20.59
N ASN A 370 2.14 -0.63 21.12
CA ASN A 370 1.39 0.53 21.56
C ASN A 370 2.08 1.25 22.73
N ASP A 371 2.54 0.50 23.73
CA ASP A 371 3.31 1.04 24.85
C ASP A 371 4.62 1.71 24.38
N LEU A 372 5.28 1.13 23.35
CA LEU A 372 6.46 1.72 22.73
C LEU A 372 6.14 3.05 22.05
N MET A 373 5.06 3.11 21.28
CA MET A 373 4.64 4.31 20.58
C MET A 373 4.18 5.42 21.53
N ASP A 374 3.60 5.08 22.68
CA ASP A 374 3.25 6.06 23.72
C ASP A 374 4.50 6.75 24.30
N VAL A 375 5.65 6.06 24.33
CA VAL A 375 6.92 6.61 24.84
C VAL A 375 7.74 7.33 23.75
N HIS A 376 7.81 6.73 22.55
CA HIS A 376 8.72 7.18 21.49
C HIS A 376 8.00 7.96 20.36
N GLY A 377 6.68 8.12 20.44
CA GLY A 377 5.85 8.72 19.40
C GLY A 377 5.40 7.72 18.34
N LEU A 378 4.41 8.10 17.56
CA LEU A 378 3.82 7.26 16.51
C LEU A 378 4.85 6.93 15.42
N MET A 379 4.98 5.66 15.12
CA MET A 379 5.83 5.10 14.05
C MET A 379 4.95 4.55 12.93
N PRO A 380 5.34 4.72 11.65
CA PRO A 380 4.61 4.07 10.57
C PRO A 380 4.73 2.56 10.68
N VAL A 381 3.69 1.85 10.27
CA VAL A 381 3.61 0.38 10.34
C VAL A 381 3.49 -0.18 8.94
N ALA A 382 4.32 -1.18 8.63
CA ALA A 382 4.16 -2.03 7.46
C ALA A 382 3.80 -3.46 7.92
N THR A 383 2.80 -4.07 7.33
CA THR A 383 2.46 -5.46 7.66
C THR A 383 2.46 -6.35 6.45
N ASP A 384 2.78 -7.62 6.67
CA ASP A 384 2.48 -8.67 5.70
C ASP A 384 1.06 -9.20 5.89
N VAL A 385 0.63 -10.15 5.05
CA VAL A 385 -0.64 -10.83 5.23
C VAL A 385 -0.59 -11.86 6.35
N GLY A 386 -1.75 -12.37 6.78
CA GLY A 386 -1.88 -13.36 7.85
C GLY A 386 -2.13 -12.72 9.20
N ASP A 387 -1.74 -13.42 10.28
CA ASP A 387 -2.05 -12.95 11.63
C ASP A 387 -1.33 -11.65 12.02
N CYS A 388 -0.24 -11.30 11.36
CA CYS A 388 0.41 -10.00 11.54
C CYS A 388 -0.49 -8.83 11.07
N LEU A 389 -1.23 -8.98 9.98
CA LEU A 389 -2.22 -8.00 9.53
C LEU A 389 -3.38 -7.86 10.55
N PHE A 390 -3.88 -8.99 11.04
CA PHE A 390 -4.96 -8.99 12.04
C PHE A 390 -4.48 -8.49 13.42
N THR A 391 -3.23 -8.76 13.79
CA THR A 391 -2.59 -8.18 14.99
C THR A 391 -2.51 -6.66 14.89
N ALA A 392 -2.23 -6.13 13.70
CA ALA A 392 -2.19 -4.68 13.50
C ALA A 392 -3.55 -3.99 13.70
N MET A 393 -4.66 -4.73 13.73
CA MET A 393 -5.98 -4.18 14.08
C MET A 393 -6.05 -3.70 15.53
N ASP A 394 -5.21 -4.24 16.41
CA ASP A 394 -5.10 -3.87 17.81
C ASP A 394 -4.01 -2.79 18.08
N LEU A 395 -3.32 -2.29 17.05
CA LEU A 395 -2.38 -1.17 17.21
C LEU A 395 -3.12 0.17 17.34
N VAL A 396 -2.45 1.17 17.88
CA VAL A 396 -2.91 2.57 17.79
C VAL A 396 -3.04 2.97 16.31
N GLN A 397 -3.91 3.92 16.01
CA GLN A 397 -4.03 4.44 14.65
C GLN A 397 -2.72 5.16 14.29
N THR A 398 -2.11 4.78 13.18
CA THR A 398 -0.89 5.38 12.63
C THR A 398 -0.82 5.10 11.13
N ASP A 399 0.09 5.75 10.41
CA ASP A 399 0.34 5.42 9.01
C ASP A 399 0.55 3.92 8.85
N HIS A 400 -0.30 3.27 8.05
CA HIS A 400 -0.29 1.82 7.89
C HIS A 400 -0.29 1.43 6.42
N VAL A 401 0.62 0.56 6.02
CA VAL A 401 0.66 -0.06 4.70
C VAL A 401 0.61 -1.58 4.83
N ALA A 402 -0.28 -2.19 4.08
CA ALA A 402 -0.51 -3.63 4.10
C ALA A 402 -1.06 -4.10 2.76
N PRO A 403 -0.86 -5.38 2.38
CA PRO A 403 -1.50 -5.97 1.20
C PRO A 403 -2.89 -6.51 1.60
N GLY A 404 -3.79 -5.60 2.01
CA GLY A 404 -5.02 -5.94 2.74
C GLY A 404 -6.12 -6.58 1.89
N TYR A 405 -6.07 -6.43 0.56
CA TYR A 405 -7.03 -6.99 -0.38
C TYR A 405 -6.40 -8.06 -1.28
N TYR A 406 -5.34 -7.70 -2.00
CA TYR A 406 -4.68 -8.63 -2.92
C TYR A 406 -3.91 -9.73 -2.19
N ALA A 407 -3.50 -9.47 -0.96
CA ALA A 407 -2.94 -10.42 -0.02
C ALA A 407 -1.63 -11.09 -0.49
N SER A 408 -0.74 -10.34 -1.16
CA SER A 408 0.59 -10.84 -1.53
C SER A 408 1.45 -11.09 -0.29
N MET A 409 1.91 -12.32 -0.12
CA MET A 409 2.91 -12.67 0.88
C MET A 409 4.29 -12.15 0.48
N GLY A 410 5.11 -11.81 1.48
CA GLY A 410 6.43 -11.24 1.28
C GLY A 410 6.42 -9.72 1.04
N PHE A 411 5.27 -9.08 1.22
CA PHE A 411 5.11 -7.62 1.09
C PHE A 411 5.77 -6.85 2.24
N GLY A 412 5.63 -7.34 3.48
CA GLY A 412 5.87 -6.55 4.71
C GLY A 412 7.28 -5.98 4.83
N VAL A 413 8.33 -6.79 4.62
CA VAL A 413 9.72 -6.33 4.73
C VAL A 413 10.06 -5.30 3.66
N PRO A 414 9.90 -5.56 2.35
CA PRO A 414 10.17 -4.56 1.32
C PRO A 414 9.31 -3.31 1.48
N ALA A 415 8.05 -3.45 1.90
CA ALA A 415 7.17 -2.32 2.16
C ALA A 415 7.70 -1.44 3.29
N GLY A 416 8.22 -2.03 4.38
CA GLY A 416 8.89 -1.28 5.45
C GLY A 416 10.06 -0.46 4.93
N LEU A 417 10.89 -1.04 4.05
CA LEU A 417 12.00 -0.31 3.40
C LEU A 417 11.48 0.84 2.53
N GLY A 418 10.42 0.59 1.75
CA GLY A 418 9.76 1.63 0.94
C GLY A 418 9.14 2.75 1.78
N VAL A 419 8.51 2.42 2.92
CA VAL A 419 8.00 3.39 3.89
C VAL A 419 9.11 4.29 4.42
N GLN A 420 10.24 3.70 4.82
CA GLN A 420 11.37 4.47 5.34
C GLN A 420 12.01 5.35 4.26
N ALA A 421 12.19 4.82 3.05
CA ALA A 421 12.72 5.59 1.92
C ALA A 421 11.83 6.80 1.58
N ALA A 422 10.50 6.63 1.63
CA ALA A 422 9.54 7.67 1.28
C ALA A 422 9.36 8.74 2.36
N SER A 423 9.36 8.34 3.65
CA SER A 423 9.00 9.20 4.77
C SER A 423 10.20 9.69 5.59
N GLY A 424 11.35 9.02 5.49
CA GLY A 424 12.49 9.21 6.39
C GLY A 424 12.23 8.74 7.82
N ARG A 425 11.03 8.22 8.12
CA ARG A 425 10.62 7.76 9.46
C ARG A 425 10.92 6.28 9.60
N ARG A 426 11.39 5.90 10.77
CA ARG A 426 11.68 4.52 11.13
C ARG A 426 10.38 3.70 11.24
N PRO A 427 10.14 2.65 10.44
CA PRO A 427 8.92 1.86 10.51
C PRO A 427 9.04 0.69 11.50
N ILE A 428 7.88 0.25 12.00
CA ILE A 428 7.70 -1.08 12.56
C ILE A 428 7.15 -1.99 11.47
N VAL A 429 7.78 -3.15 11.28
CA VAL A 429 7.35 -4.16 10.32
C VAL A 429 6.81 -5.37 11.08
N LEU A 430 5.54 -5.74 10.86
CA LEU A 430 4.98 -6.99 11.36
C LEU A 430 4.90 -8.01 10.21
N VAL A 431 5.52 -9.15 10.38
CA VAL A 431 5.62 -10.18 9.32
C VAL A 431 5.52 -11.58 9.92
N GLY A 432 4.81 -12.50 9.26
CA GLY A 432 4.84 -13.92 9.65
C GLY A 432 6.15 -14.58 9.22
N ASP A 433 6.54 -15.65 9.91
CA ASP A 433 7.76 -16.41 9.59
C ASP A 433 7.80 -16.93 8.15
N GLY A 434 6.67 -17.39 7.61
CA GLY A 434 6.59 -17.83 6.22
C GLY A 434 6.76 -16.71 5.20
N ALA A 435 6.17 -15.54 5.44
CA ALA A 435 6.35 -14.37 4.58
C ALA A 435 7.78 -13.80 4.69
N PHE A 436 8.36 -13.82 5.90
CA PHE A 436 9.75 -13.43 6.11
C PHE A 436 10.73 -14.30 5.30
N GLN A 437 10.48 -15.62 5.18
CA GLN A 437 11.30 -16.52 4.36
C GLN A 437 11.33 -16.12 2.87
N MET A 438 10.32 -15.40 2.38
CA MET A 438 10.25 -14.95 0.98
C MET A 438 11.14 -13.73 0.71
N THR A 439 11.16 -12.73 1.62
CA THR A 439 11.75 -11.41 1.35
C THR A 439 12.60 -10.86 2.51
N GLY A 440 12.75 -11.58 3.60
CA GLY A 440 13.50 -11.13 4.78
C GLY A 440 14.96 -10.78 4.51
N LEU A 441 15.58 -11.40 3.50
CA LEU A 441 16.97 -11.11 3.11
C LEU A 441 17.16 -9.69 2.56
N GLU A 442 16.10 -8.99 2.15
CA GLU A 442 16.17 -7.58 1.75
C GLU A 442 16.66 -6.65 2.87
N LEU A 443 16.59 -7.08 4.12
CA LEU A 443 17.18 -6.37 5.27
C LEU A 443 18.70 -6.18 5.12
N GLY A 444 19.39 -7.01 4.34
CA GLY A 444 20.80 -6.84 4.02
C GLY A 444 21.15 -5.52 3.31
N HIS A 445 20.14 -4.84 2.72
CA HIS A 445 20.32 -3.53 2.10
C HIS A 445 20.22 -2.36 3.09
N CYS A 446 19.77 -2.58 4.31
CA CYS A 446 19.55 -1.52 5.30
C CYS A 446 20.81 -0.70 5.58
N ALA A 447 21.94 -1.37 5.85
CA ALA A 447 23.20 -0.69 6.12
C ALA A 447 23.69 0.19 4.93
N ARG A 448 23.49 -0.28 3.70
CA ARG A 448 23.87 0.45 2.48
C ARG A 448 23.04 1.71 2.25
N HIS A 449 21.76 1.67 2.61
CA HIS A 449 20.82 2.77 2.35
C HIS A 449 20.51 3.61 3.59
N GLY A 450 21.10 3.29 4.73
CA GLY A 450 20.86 4.00 5.98
C GLY A 450 19.46 3.74 6.58
N TRP A 451 18.90 2.55 6.35
CA TRP A 451 17.60 2.15 6.87
C TRP A 451 17.74 1.33 8.15
N ASP A 452 16.80 1.49 9.06
CA ASP A 452 16.86 0.88 10.39
C ASP A 452 15.50 0.40 10.93
N PRO A 453 14.66 -0.31 10.14
CA PRO A 453 13.36 -0.76 10.59
C PRO A 453 13.43 -1.64 11.84
N ILE A 454 12.35 -1.64 12.62
CA ILE A 454 12.12 -2.62 13.70
C ILE A 454 11.22 -3.72 13.11
N VAL A 455 11.78 -4.92 12.91
CA VAL A 455 11.07 -6.04 12.28
C VAL A 455 10.67 -7.05 13.35
N VAL A 456 9.37 -7.24 13.53
CA VAL A 456 8.79 -8.19 14.47
C VAL A 456 8.23 -9.37 13.69
N VAL A 457 8.88 -10.51 13.77
CA VAL A 457 8.44 -11.73 13.13
C VAL A 457 7.53 -12.52 14.08
N LEU A 458 6.28 -12.71 13.68
CA LEU A 458 5.35 -13.61 14.36
C LEU A 458 5.70 -15.05 13.95
N ASN A 459 6.60 -15.68 14.72
CA ASN A 459 7.14 -17.00 14.41
C ASN A 459 6.37 -18.10 15.15
N ASN A 460 5.37 -18.65 14.47
CA ASN A 460 4.59 -19.77 14.97
C ASN A 460 4.97 -21.13 14.33
N GLY A 461 6.04 -21.16 13.52
CA GLY A 461 6.55 -22.36 12.85
C GLY A 461 5.71 -22.85 11.69
N GLY A 462 4.82 -22.01 11.12
CA GLY A 462 3.91 -22.45 10.06
C GLY A 462 3.06 -21.38 9.42
N TRP A 463 2.25 -21.82 8.45
CA TRP A 463 1.22 -20.99 7.82
C TRP A 463 0.05 -20.76 8.79
N GLY A 464 0.25 -19.86 9.78
CA GLY A 464 -0.66 -19.69 10.92
C GLY A 464 -2.11 -19.39 10.52
N MET A 465 -2.33 -18.55 9.52
CA MET A 465 -3.67 -18.26 9.01
C MET A 465 -4.33 -19.51 8.39
N LEU A 466 -3.58 -20.31 7.60
CA LEU A 466 -4.12 -21.53 7.02
C LEU A 466 -4.38 -22.59 8.09
N SER A 467 -3.54 -22.65 9.12
CA SER A 467 -3.73 -23.55 10.26
C SER A 467 -5.02 -23.22 11.05
N ALA A 468 -5.47 -21.97 11.04
CA ALA A 468 -6.76 -21.60 11.66
C ALA A 468 -7.96 -22.28 10.96
N PHE A 469 -7.85 -22.58 9.65
CA PHE A 469 -8.91 -23.23 8.85
C PHE A 469 -8.68 -24.71 8.65
N ARG A 470 -7.44 -25.18 8.68
CA ARG A 470 -7.04 -26.58 8.46
C ARG A 470 -5.93 -26.97 9.45
N PRO A 471 -6.24 -27.13 10.76
CA PRO A 471 -5.22 -27.32 11.80
C PRO A 471 -4.40 -28.59 11.63
N ASP A 472 -5.00 -29.63 11.08
CA ASP A 472 -4.36 -30.95 10.93
C ASP A 472 -3.54 -31.10 9.64
N ALA A 473 -3.49 -30.06 8.80
CA ALA A 473 -2.81 -30.14 7.52
C ALA A 473 -1.28 -30.05 7.69
N LYS A 474 -0.57 -31.12 7.30
CA LYS A 474 0.89 -31.20 7.44
C LYS A 474 1.65 -30.15 6.62
N TYR A 475 1.08 -29.71 5.51
CA TYR A 475 1.68 -28.66 4.67
C TYR A 475 1.71 -27.28 5.34
N ASN A 476 1.04 -27.10 6.47
CA ASN A 476 1.11 -25.85 7.22
C ASN A 476 2.42 -25.67 7.99
N ALA A 477 3.14 -26.77 8.28
CA ALA A 477 4.40 -26.71 9.01
C ALA A 477 5.53 -26.15 8.13
N LEU A 478 6.26 -25.18 8.66
CA LEU A 478 7.49 -24.64 8.08
C LEU A 478 8.72 -25.18 8.81
N GLY A 479 9.85 -25.18 8.12
CA GLY A 479 11.13 -25.51 8.75
C GLY A 479 11.51 -24.47 9.81
N THR A 480 12.19 -24.93 10.86
CA THR A 480 12.69 -24.02 11.91
C THR A 480 13.95 -23.32 11.44
N TRP A 481 13.88 -22.00 11.29
CA TRP A 481 15.02 -21.14 10.97
C TRP A 481 15.44 -20.36 12.20
N ASP A 482 16.73 -20.12 12.35
CA ASP A 482 17.27 -19.17 13.34
C ASP A 482 17.19 -17.74 12.74
N LEU A 483 16.00 -17.16 12.84
CA LEU A 483 15.75 -15.85 12.24
C LEU A 483 16.53 -14.73 12.96
N ALA A 484 16.63 -14.81 14.30
CA ALA A 484 17.42 -13.86 15.08
C ALA A 484 18.91 -13.92 14.67
N GLY A 485 19.43 -15.12 14.43
CA GLY A 485 20.82 -15.33 13.99
C GLY A 485 21.12 -14.76 12.61
N LEU A 486 20.11 -14.59 11.73
CA LEU A 486 20.30 -13.96 10.43
C LEU A 486 20.60 -12.45 10.50
N ALA A 487 20.23 -11.77 11.57
CA ALA A 487 20.34 -10.32 11.64
C ALA A 487 21.79 -9.81 11.57
N ALA A 488 22.69 -10.43 12.33
CA ALA A 488 24.08 -9.98 12.41
C ALA A 488 24.85 -10.10 11.08
N PRO A 489 24.76 -11.22 10.31
CA PRO A 489 25.34 -11.30 8.96
C PRO A 489 24.77 -10.28 7.98
N LEU A 490 23.53 -9.84 8.16
CA LEU A 490 22.87 -8.83 7.34
C LEU A 490 23.12 -7.38 7.82
N GLY A 491 23.91 -7.20 8.90
CA GLY A 491 24.28 -5.88 9.42
C GLY A 491 23.33 -5.31 10.48
N GLY A 492 22.39 -6.10 10.97
CA GLY A 492 21.42 -5.71 12.01
C GLY A 492 21.69 -6.32 13.39
N VAL A 493 20.69 -6.21 14.26
CA VAL A 493 20.67 -6.77 15.61
C VAL A 493 19.51 -7.76 15.74
N GLY A 494 19.80 -9.00 16.12
CA GLY A 494 18.79 -10.04 16.28
C GLY A 494 18.40 -10.24 17.75
N HIS A 495 17.10 -10.47 17.99
CA HIS A 495 16.54 -10.76 19.31
C HIS A 495 15.68 -12.02 19.23
N LEU A 496 16.04 -13.04 19.97
CA LEU A 496 15.17 -14.20 20.17
C LEU A 496 14.25 -13.95 21.35
N VAL A 497 12.95 -13.92 21.10
CA VAL A 497 11.92 -13.53 22.07
C VAL A 497 10.97 -14.70 22.32
N ARG A 498 10.85 -15.14 23.57
CA ARG A 498 9.97 -16.22 24.01
C ARG A 498 8.95 -15.79 25.07
N THR A 499 9.28 -14.71 25.80
CA THR A 499 8.47 -14.22 26.92
C THR A 499 8.08 -12.76 26.74
N ARG A 500 7.03 -12.32 27.44
CA ARG A 500 6.58 -10.92 27.45
C ARG A 500 7.67 -9.98 27.96
N ALA A 501 8.46 -10.40 28.96
CA ALA A 501 9.58 -9.60 29.47
C ALA A 501 10.66 -9.41 28.40
N GLU A 502 11.03 -10.47 27.65
CA GLU A 502 11.98 -10.40 26.54
C GLU A 502 11.45 -9.54 25.39
N LEU A 503 10.13 -9.60 25.08
CA LEU A 503 9.51 -8.74 24.08
C LEU A 503 9.65 -7.26 24.42
N ALA A 504 9.31 -6.90 25.66
CA ALA A 504 9.42 -5.52 26.13
C ALA A 504 10.86 -5.01 26.07
N GLN A 505 11.83 -5.85 26.49
CA GLN A 505 13.25 -5.51 26.45
C GLN A 505 13.76 -5.34 25.01
N ALA A 506 13.43 -6.28 24.11
CA ALA A 506 13.88 -6.23 22.72
C ALA A 506 13.35 -5.00 21.97
N LEU A 507 12.08 -4.62 22.19
CA LEU A 507 11.50 -3.42 21.61
C LEU A 507 12.13 -2.14 22.18
N GLN A 508 12.39 -2.09 23.50
CA GLN A 508 13.08 -0.97 24.12
C GLN A 508 14.51 -0.83 23.60
N ASP A 509 15.24 -1.95 23.47
CA ASP A 509 16.59 -1.94 22.90
C ASP A 509 16.58 -1.46 21.46
N ALA A 510 15.63 -1.93 20.66
CA ALA A 510 15.46 -1.50 19.28
C ALA A 510 15.20 0.01 19.19
N ALA A 511 14.28 0.55 19.98
CA ALA A 511 13.97 1.97 19.97
C ALA A 511 15.14 2.84 20.42
N SER A 512 15.93 2.38 21.39
CA SER A 512 17.05 3.11 21.98
C SER A 512 18.32 3.10 21.11
N HIS A 513 18.42 2.19 20.12
CA HIS A 513 19.60 2.03 19.26
C HIS A 513 19.24 2.16 17.77
N PRO A 514 18.94 3.37 17.29
CA PRO A 514 18.69 3.62 15.86
C PRO A 514 19.97 3.44 15.01
N GLY A 515 19.82 3.45 13.69
CA GLY A 515 20.91 3.36 12.72
C GLY A 515 21.26 1.93 12.29
N ARG A 516 20.59 0.93 12.85
CA ARG A 516 20.60 -0.47 12.40
C ARG A 516 19.20 -1.05 12.49
N PHE A 517 18.86 -1.96 11.58
CA PHE A 517 17.62 -2.69 11.75
C PHE A 517 17.69 -3.65 12.93
N HIS A 518 16.56 -3.85 13.59
CA HIS A 518 16.39 -4.84 14.63
C HIS A 518 15.41 -5.90 14.17
N LEU A 519 15.80 -7.18 14.33
CA LEU A 519 14.99 -8.34 13.95
C LEU A 519 14.60 -9.11 15.20
N LEU A 520 13.33 -9.03 15.56
CA LEU A 520 12.75 -9.73 16.70
C LEU A 520 12.10 -11.02 16.22
N ASP A 521 12.71 -12.16 16.51
CA ASP A 521 12.14 -13.49 16.28
C ASP A 521 11.24 -13.86 17.47
N VAL A 522 9.97 -13.51 17.37
CA VAL A 522 8.99 -13.68 18.45
C VAL A 522 8.35 -15.05 18.34
N ARG A 523 8.71 -15.96 19.25
CA ARG A 523 8.19 -17.33 19.27
C ARG A 523 6.78 -17.36 19.84
N ILE A 524 5.82 -17.71 18.96
CA ILE A 524 4.40 -17.86 19.31
C ILE A 524 4.06 -19.36 19.26
N ALA A 525 3.33 -19.83 20.25
CA ALA A 525 2.91 -21.24 20.24
C ALA A 525 1.93 -21.51 19.08
N PRO A 526 2.05 -22.66 18.39
CA PRO A 526 1.13 -23.03 17.33
C PRO A 526 -0.34 -22.95 17.78
N GLY A 527 -1.22 -22.40 16.93
CA GLY A 527 -2.65 -22.24 17.23
C GLY A 527 -3.00 -21.06 18.14
N VAL A 528 -2.02 -20.30 18.63
CA VAL A 528 -2.29 -19.02 19.31
C VAL A 528 -2.47 -17.94 18.25
N LEU A 529 -3.68 -17.37 18.18
CA LEU A 529 -4.11 -16.41 17.19
C LEU A 529 -4.40 -15.04 17.81
N SER A 530 -4.33 -13.99 17.00
CA SER A 530 -4.86 -12.68 17.41
C SER A 530 -6.37 -12.75 17.68
N PRO A 531 -6.91 -11.86 18.53
CA PRO A 531 -8.34 -11.80 18.76
C PRO A 531 -9.15 -11.60 17.48
N THR A 532 -8.66 -10.79 16.57
CA THR A 532 -9.31 -10.49 15.29
C THR A 532 -9.31 -11.71 14.36
N LEU A 533 -8.17 -12.41 14.18
CA LEU A 533 -8.13 -13.63 13.37
C LEU A 533 -8.99 -14.74 13.94
N ARG A 534 -9.06 -14.86 15.28
CA ARG A 534 -9.95 -15.82 15.93
C ARG A 534 -11.42 -15.54 15.60
N ARG A 535 -11.88 -14.27 15.74
CA ARG A 535 -13.23 -13.87 15.35
C ARG A 535 -13.51 -14.15 13.88
N PHE A 536 -12.52 -13.89 13.01
CA PHE A 536 -12.61 -14.16 11.57
C PHE A 536 -12.80 -15.66 11.27
N ALA A 537 -11.96 -16.52 11.87
CA ALA A 537 -12.05 -17.97 11.71
C ALA A 537 -13.36 -18.54 12.25
N ASP A 538 -13.78 -18.09 13.45
CA ASP A 538 -15.05 -18.51 14.06
C ASP A 538 -16.28 -18.07 13.23
N ALA A 539 -16.21 -16.90 12.60
CA ALA A 539 -17.28 -16.40 11.73
C ALA A 539 -17.40 -17.23 10.44
N LEU A 540 -16.27 -17.53 9.79
CA LEU A 540 -16.27 -18.36 8.58
C LEU A 540 -16.72 -19.80 8.85
N SER A 541 -16.36 -20.40 9.98
CA SER A 541 -16.79 -21.76 10.34
C SER A 541 -18.30 -21.87 10.57
N ARG A 542 -18.97 -20.76 10.90
CA ARG A 542 -20.45 -20.72 11.06
C ARG A 542 -21.19 -20.53 9.74
N LEU A 543 -20.50 -20.08 8.69
CA LEU A 543 -21.07 -19.87 7.36
C LEU A 543 -20.94 -21.11 6.45
N GLN A 544 -20.08 -22.08 6.82
CA GLN A 544 -19.94 -23.40 6.19
C GLN A 544 -20.87 -24.41 6.81
#